data_5e34352d46c26b51be528694a6f542b8
#
_entry.id   5e34352d46c26b51be528694a6f542b8
#
_cell.length_a   1.000
_cell.length_b   1.000
_cell.length_c   1.000
_cell.angle_alpha   90.00
_cell.angle_beta   90.00
_cell.angle_gamma   90.00
#
_symmetry.space_group_name_H-M   'P 1'
#
loop_
_entity.id
_entity.type
_entity.pdbx_description
1 polymer ?
#
loop_
_entity_poly.entity_id
_entity_poly.type
_entity_poly.pdbx_seq_one_letter_code
_entity_poly.pdbx_strand_id
1 'polypeptide(L)'
;NMDQTVYFTTLDQYKLSPAISVQTVEGAPVLASVPGTVYSIEEDPQTGTTVTMEIGSGYQAVYGQLKDITVEEGDTVTKGTVIGYVGTPTKYYSKEGSNLYFAMKKNGEPVDPIAYLL
;
A
#
# COMPACT_ATOMS: atom_id res chain seq x y z
N ASN A 1 -11.18 10.70 -3.56
CA ASN A 1 -10.72 10.67 -4.07
C ASN A 1 -9.80 10.80 -4.51
N MET A 2 -9.93 10.51 -4.74
CA MET A 2 -8.67 10.49 -5.23
C MET A 2 -8.34 11.52 -6.05
N ASP A 3 -8.99 11.49 -6.03
CA ASP A 3 -8.87 12.16 -6.57
C ASP A 3 -8.55 12.91 -6.05
N GLN A 4 -8.78 12.73 -5.35
CA GLN A 4 -8.41 13.25 -5.01
C GLN A 4 -7.48 13.37 -4.56
N THR A 5 -7.62 13.24 -4.63
CA THR A 5 -6.63 13.26 -4.43
C THR A 5 -5.94 13.57 -4.35
N VAL A 6 -6.06 13.69 -4.34
CA VAL A 6 -5.27 13.93 -4.62
C VAL A 6 -4.68 14.29 -4.94
N TYR A 7 -4.92 14.50 -4.97
CA TYR A 7 -4.34 14.68 -5.61
C TYR A 7 -3.67 15.19 -5.66
N PHE A 8 -3.71 15.16 -5.58
CA PHE A 8 -3.02 15.47 -5.92
C PHE A 8 -2.69 15.94 -6.45
N THR A 9 -3.01 16.29 -6.40
CA THR A 9 -2.85 16.69 -7.07
C THR A 9 -2.29 17.25 -7.34
N THR A 10 -2.11 17.45 -7.26
CA THR A 10 -1.57 17.83 -7.79
C THR A 10 -0.87 17.75 -8.25
N LEU A 11 -0.75 17.75 -8.38
CA LEU A 11 -0.07 17.59 -8.97
C LEU A 11 0.44 17.45 -9.55
N ASP A 12 0.68 17.62 -9.56
CA ASP A 12 1.11 17.47 -10.34
C ASP A 12 1.16 16.97 -10.96
N GLN A 13 0.99 17.21 -11.15
CA GLN A 13 0.94 16.74 -11.75
C GLN A 13 0.65 16.02 -12.49
N TYR A 14 0.30 15.83 -13.54
CA TYR A 14 -0.01 15.04 -14.09
C TYR A 14 0.51 13.86 -14.22
N LYS A 15 0.72 13.56 -14.07
CA LYS A 15 1.47 12.32 -13.92
C LYS A 15 0.61 11.27 -13.32
N LEU A 16 0.84 9.98 -13.64
CA LEU A 16 0.20 8.90 -12.93
C LEU A 16 0.59 8.97 -11.45
N SER A 17 -0.37 8.75 -10.59
CA SER A 17 -0.06 8.63 -9.17
C SER A 17 0.48 7.21 -8.94
N PRO A 18 1.72 7.06 -8.45
CA PRO A 18 2.26 5.73 -8.20
C PRO A 18 1.68 5.06 -6.96
N ALA A 19 0.88 5.79 -6.19
CA ALA A 19 0.33 5.28 -4.95
C ALA A 19 -0.94 6.01 -4.61
N ILE A 20 -1.76 5.40 -3.75
CA ILE A 20 -2.92 6.05 -3.19
C ILE A 20 -2.86 5.94 -1.67
N SER A 21 -3.54 6.88 -1.01
CA SER A 21 -3.73 6.86 0.44
C SER A 21 -5.20 6.62 0.70
N VAL A 22 -5.50 5.50 1.38
CA VAL A 22 -6.87 5.16 1.71
C VAL A 22 -7.11 5.56 3.15
N GLN A 23 -7.94 6.57 3.38
CA GLN A 23 -8.23 7.03 4.73
C GLN A 23 -8.99 5.96 5.50
N THR A 24 -8.58 5.76 6.75
CA THR A 24 -9.19 4.78 7.61
C THR A 24 -8.82 5.14 9.05
N VAL A 25 -8.97 4.22 9.98
CA VAL A 25 -8.63 4.48 11.37
C VAL A 25 -7.43 3.64 11.78
N GLU A 26 -6.64 4.17 12.69
CA GLU A 26 -5.51 3.42 13.24
C GLU A 26 -6.02 2.12 13.86
N GLY A 27 -5.31 1.03 13.59
CA GLY A 27 -5.69 -0.28 14.08
C GLY A 27 -6.65 -1.04 13.19
N ALA A 28 -7.13 -0.44 12.11
CA ALA A 28 -7.98 -1.16 11.18
C ALA A 28 -7.18 -2.28 10.50
N PRO A 29 -7.77 -3.46 10.30
CA PRO A 29 -7.04 -4.54 9.64
C PRO A 29 -6.81 -4.24 8.17
N VAL A 30 -5.63 -4.63 7.68
CA VAL A 30 -5.27 -4.48 6.27
C VAL A 30 -5.26 -5.86 5.66
N LEU A 31 -6.07 -6.05 4.63
CA LEU A 31 -6.25 -7.33 4.00
C LEU A 31 -5.53 -7.35 2.65
N ALA A 32 -4.96 -8.50 2.31
CA ALA A 32 -4.39 -8.67 0.98
C ALA A 32 -5.50 -8.52 -0.05
N SER A 33 -5.32 -7.61 -1.00
CA SER A 33 -6.34 -7.36 -2.03
C SER A 33 -6.31 -8.41 -3.13
N VAL A 34 -5.19 -9.12 -3.26
CA VAL A 34 -5.03 -10.22 -4.22
C VAL A 34 -4.14 -11.27 -3.58
N PRO A 35 -4.21 -12.52 -4.06
CA PRO A 35 -3.30 -13.55 -3.53
C PRO A 35 -1.88 -13.32 -4.00
N GLY A 36 -0.92 -13.81 -3.24
CA GLY A 36 0.49 -13.68 -3.61
C GLY A 36 1.42 -14.19 -2.53
N THR A 37 2.69 -13.83 -2.68
CA THR A 37 3.75 -14.22 -1.75
C THR A 37 4.37 -12.97 -1.18
N VAL A 38 4.60 -12.95 0.13
CA VAL A 38 5.24 -11.81 0.80
C VAL A 38 6.69 -11.76 0.36
N TYR A 39 7.05 -10.70 -0.37
CA TYR A 39 8.39 -10.52 -0.89
C TYR A 39 9.31 -9.84 0.12
N SER A 40 8.83 -8.77 0.76
CA SER A 40 9.65 -8.06 1.74
C SER A 40 8.77 -7.35 2.75
N ILE A 41 9.36 -7.16 3.95
CA ILE A 41 8.75 -6.38 5.02
C ILE A 41 9.85 -5.43 5.48
N GLU A 42 9.65 -4.12 5.27
CA GLU A 42 10.70 -3.13 5.51
C GLU A 42 10.16 -1.91 6.21
N GLU A 43 11.06 -1.19 6.89
CA GLU A 43 10.75 0.11 7.45
C GLU A 43 11.23 1.17 6.48
N ASP A 44 10.32 2.02 6.03
CA ASP A 44 10.62 3.05 5.05
C ASP A 44 10.30 4.41 5.67
N PRO A 45 11.19 5.41 5.56
CA PRO A 45 10.94 6.72 6.18
C PRO A 45 9.68 7.41 5.68
N GLN A 46 9.25 7.12 4.45
CA GLN A 46 8.07 7.77 3.88
C GLN A 46 6.83 6.94 4.05
N THR A 47 6.91 5.63 3.84
CA THR A 47 5.73 4.78 3.83
C THR A 47 5.59 3.93 5.10
N GLY A 48 6.49 4.12 6.08
CA GLY A 48 6.40 3.39 7.35
C GLY A 48 6.72 1.92 7.19
N THR A 49 6.11 1.10 8.02
CA THR A 49 6.26 -0.34 7.89
C THR A 49 5.53 -0.78 6.63
N THR A 50 6.25 -1.40 5.72
CA THR A 50 5.79 -1.64 4.35
C THR A 50 5.94 -3.12 4.00
N VAL A 51 4.85 -3.71 3.54
CA VAL A 51 4.81 -5.09 3.04
C VAL A 51 4.68 -5.04 1.52
N THR A 52 5.61 -5.71 0.83
CA THR A 52 5.56 -5.83 -0.62
C THR A 52 5.24 -7.27 -0.96
N MET A 53 4.26 -7.49 -1.84
CA MET A 53 3.83 -8.82 -2.24
C MET A 53 4.06 -9.03 -3.72
N GLU A 54 4.58 -10.21 -4.07
CA GLU A 54 4.63 -10.68 -5.46
C GLU A 54 3.29 -11.29 -5.79
N ILE A 55 2.63 -10.76 -6.80
CA ILE A 55 1.27 -11.21 -7.13
C ILE A 55 1.16 -11.81 -8.53
N GLY A 56 2.31 -12.13 -9.15
CA GLY A 56 2.34 -12.84 -10.42
C GLY A 56 2.57 -11.93 -11.60
N SER A 57 3.09 -12.47 -12.66
CA SER A 57 3.30 -11.79 -13.95
C SER A 57 4.12 -10.51 -13.84
N GLY A 58 5.03 -10.46 -12.88
CA GLY A 58 5.89 -9.29 -12.65
C GLY A 58 5.25 -8.18 -11.86
N TYR A 59 4.02 -8.38 -11.38
CA TYR A 59 3.33 -7.37 -10.57
C TYR A 59 3.68 -7.51 -9.10
N GLN A 60 3.73 -6.37 -8.41
CA GLN A 60 3.90 -6.31 -6.96
C GLN A 60 2.85 -5.37 -6.38
N ALA A 61 2.31 -5.74 -5.22
CA ALA A 61 1.43 -4.88 -4.45
C ALA A 61 2.20 -4.43 -3.21
N VAL A 62 2.13 -3.14 -2.90
CA VAL A 62 2.89 -2.53 -1.81
C VAL A 62 1.90 -1.91 -0.82
N TYR A 63 1.99 -2.32 0.44
CA TYR A 63 1.10 -1.85 1.51
C TYR A 63 1.96 -1.16 2.55
N GLY A 64 1.70 0.12 2.81
CA GLY A 64 2.50 0.90 3.76
C GLY A 64 1.67 1.51 4.87
N GLN A 65 2.34 2.18 5.81
CA GLN A 65 1.75 2.79 7.00
C GLN A 65 1.17 1.74 7.94
N LEU A 66 1.83 0.59 8.03
CA LEU A 66 1.31 -0.56 8.78
C LEU A 66 1.90 -0.66 10.18
N LYS A 67 1.27 -1.48 11.00
CA LYS A 67 1.81 -1.94 12.27
C LYS A 67 1.32 -3.35 12.52
N ASP A 68 1.93 -4.00 13.50
CA ASP A 68 1.49 -5.33 13.98
C ASP A 68 1.36 -6.31 12.81
N ILE A 69 2.46 -6.46 12.06
CA ILE A 69 2.49 -7.31 10.87
C ILE A 69 2.23 -8.76 11.30
N THR A 70 1.35 -9.44 10.56
CA THR A 70 0.90 -10.79 10.89
C THR A 70 1.43 -11.84 9.92
N VAL A 71 2.29 -11.46 9.00
CA VAL A 71 2.87 -12.38 8.01
C VAL A 71 4.38 -12.24 8.02
N GLU A 72 5.07 -13.19 7.38
CA GLU A 72 6.53 -13.19 7.28
C GLU A 72 6.93 -13.25 5.82
N GLU A 73 8.14 -12.79 5.54
CA GLU A 73 8.68 -12.89 4.19
C GLU A 73 8.69 -14.36 3.77
N GLY A 74 8.23 -14.61 2.55
CA GLY A 74 8.12 -15.95 2.01
C GLY A 74 6.74 -16.57 2.18
N ASP A 75 5.88 -15.99 3.01
CA ASP A 75 4.53 -16.54 3.20
C ASP A 75 3.70 -16.39 1.94
N THR A 76 2.89 -17.41 1.65
CA THR A 76 1.88 -17.34 0.62
C THR A 76 0.57 -16.96 1.28
N VAL A 77 -0.11 -15.95 0.76
CA VAL A 77 -1.37 -15.46 1.32
C VAL A 77 -2.45 -15.45 0.26
N THR A 78 -3.68 -15.61 0.70
CA THR A 78 -4.84 -15.53 -0.17
C THR A 78 -5.49 -14.17 -0.05
N LYS A 79 -6.34 -13.83 -1.01
CA LYS A 79 -7.12 -12.60 -0.94
C LYS A 79 -7.92 -12.58 0.35
N GLY A 80 -7.91 -11.45 1.04
CA GLY A 80 -8.64 -11.28 2.30
C GLY A 80 -7.86 -11.70 3.54
N THR A 81 -6.63 -12.24 3.38
CA THR A 81 -5.79 -12.54 4.54
C THR A 81 -5.33 -11.24 5.18
N VAL A 82 -5.45 -11.17 6.51
CA VAL A 82 -4.92 -10.00 7.24
C VAL A 82 -3.40 -10.05 7.20
N ILE A 83 -2.78 -8.96 6.76
CA ILE A 83 -1.32 -8.89 6.67
C ILE A 83 -0.74 -7.95 7.72
N GLY A 84 -1.57 -7.12 8.33
CA GLY A 84 -1.18 -6.19 9.37
C GLY A 84 -2.32 -5.24 9.65
N TYR A 85 -2.00 -4.14 10.30
CA TYR A 85 -3.01 -3.17 10.73
C TYR A 85 -2.52 -1.77 10.40
N VAL A 86 -3.43 -0.82 10.26
CA VAL A 86 -3.08 0.56 9.97
C VAL A 86 -2.39 1.16 11.20
N GLY A 87 -1.19 1.69 10.97
CA GLY A 87 -0.40 2.31 12.02
C GLY A 87 -0.55 3.81 12.07
N THR A 88 0.29 4.45 12.89
CA THR A 88 0.38 5.89 12.93
C THR A 88 1.07 6.36 11.64
N PRO A 89 0.50 7.35 10.93
CA PRO A 89 1.11 7.78 9.66
C PRO A 89 2.48 8.42 9.89
N THR A 90 3.36 8.28 8.90
CA THR A 90 4.61 9.02 8.90
C THR A 90 4.32 10.50 8.66
N LYS A 91 5.32 11.34 8.87
CA LYS A 91 5.12 12.77 8.66
C LYS A 91 4.78 13.10 7.20
N TYR A 92 5.15 12.23 6.27
CA TYR A 92 4.87 12.45 4.85
C TYR A 92 3.39 12.28 4.51
N TYR A 93 2.65 11.55 5.35
CA TYR A 93 1.25 11.25 5.10
C TYR A 93 0.35 11.67 6.25
N SER A 94 0.87 12.44 7.20
CA SER A 94 0.13 12.78 8.42
C SER A 94 -1.04 13.72 8.16
N LYS A 95 -1.02 14.46 7.07
CA LYS A 95 -2.12 15.37 6.76
C LYS A 95 -3.43 14.64 6.51
N GLU A 96 -3.35 13.42 5.99
CA GLU A 96 -4.53 12.62 5.73
C GLU A 96 -5.05 11.92 6.96
N GLY A 97 -4.36 12.05 8.10
CA GLY A 97 -4.66 11.24 9.27
C GLY A 97 -4.24 9.81 9.04
N SER A 98 -4.82 8.87 9.79
CA SER A 98 -4.49 7.46 9.61
C SER A 98 -4.93 6.99 8.23
N ASN A 99 -4.03 6.32 7.55
CA ASN A 99 -4.30 5.92 6.17
C ASN A 99 -3.46 4.69 5.80
N LEU A 100 -3.99 3.94 4.84
CA LEU A 100 -3.26 2.85 4.21
C LEU A 100 -2.62 3.40 2.94
N TYR A 101 -1.30 3.26 2.84
CA TYR A 101 -0.57 3.56 1.62
C TYR A 101 -0.63 2.32 0.73
N PHE A 102 -1.08 2.47 -0.50
CA PHE A 102 -1.17 1.35 -1.42
C PHE A 102 -0.59 1.73 -2.77
N ALA A 103 0.31 0.90 -3.28
CA ALA A 103 0.94 1.13 -4.57
C ALA A 103 1.06 -0.19 -5.30
N MET A 104 1.23 -0.10 -6.62
CA MET A 104 1.47 -1.27 -7.46
C MET A 104 2.63 -1.01 -8.37
N LYS A 105 3.37 -2.07 -8.68
CA LYS A 105 4.47 -2.01 -9.64
C LYS A 105 4.34 -3.18 -10.60
N LYS A 106 4.82 -2.97 -11.81
CA LYS A 106 4.99 -4.04 -12.79
C LYS A 106 6.41 -4.01 -13.26
N ASN A 107 7.13 -5.13 -13.07
CA ASN A 107 8.55 -5.25 -13.45
C ASN A 107 9.38 -4.10 -12.87
N GLY A 108 9.08 -3.71 -11.63
CA GLY A 108 9.80 -2.67 -10.91
C GLY A 108 9.34 -1.25 -11.22
N GLU A 109 8.36 -1.06 -12.11
CA GLU A 109 7.89 0.26 -12.50
C GLU A 109 6.51 0.54 -11.92
N PRO A 110 6.28 1.77 -11.41
CA PRO A 110 4.97 2.10 -10.85
C PRO A 110 3.87 2.00 -11.90
N VAL A 111 2.71 1.50 -11.47
CA VAL A 111 1.51 1.50 -12.30
C VAL A 111 0.36 2.05 -11.46
N ASP A 112 -0.73 2.42 -12.12
CA ASP A 112 -1.88 2.99 -11.44
C ASP A 112 -2.56 1.90 -10.61
N PRO A 113 -2.58 2.04 -9.27
CA PRO A 113 -3.15 1.00 -8.42
C PRO A 113 -4.68 0.94 -8.46
N ILE A 114 -5.34 2.01 -8.89
CA ILE A 114 -6.80 2.04 -8.87
C ILE A 114 -7.38 0.96 -9.77
N ALA A 115 -6.75 0.70 -10.90
CA ALA A 115 -7.22 -0.33 -11.83
C ALA A 115 -7.23 -1.72 -11.20
N TYR A 116 -6.48 -1.93 -10.11
CA TYR A 116 -6.30 -3.23 -9.48
C TYR A 116 -7.02 -3.33 -8.14
N LEU A 117 -7.61 -2.24 -7.65
CA LEU A 117 -8.37 -2.27 -6.41
C LEU A 117 -9.83 -2.67 -6.62
N LEU A 118 -10.30 -2.48 -7.82
CA LEU A 118 -11.70 -2.77 -8.16
C LEU A 118 -11.84 -4.20 -8.68
#